data_c0b35b053921da18161acd08c75b25e0
#
_entry.id   c0b35b053921da18161acd08c75b25e0
#
_cell.length_a   1.000
_cell.length_b   1.000
_cell.length_c   1.000
_cell.angle_alpha   90.00
_cell.angle_beta   90.00
_cell.angle_gamma   90.00
#
_symmetry.space_group_name_H-M   'P 1'
#
loop_
_entity.id
_entity.type
_entity.pdbx_description
1 polymer ?
#
loop_
_entity_poly.entity_id
_entity_poly.type
_entity_poly.pdbx_seq_one_letter_code
_entity_poly.pdbx_strand_id
1 'polypeptide(L)'
;LFNSSTQELKEEKIYKDMKDLKRNIAIVCGGNSSEHEVSLRSARGLYSFFDKEKYNVYIVDIERMNWKVDLGNGERAIIDKNDFSFVHEGEQVFFDYAYITIHGTPGENGIMQGYFELIDMPYSTSGVLVEALTFDKYVLNNYLRGFGVNVAKSILVRRGEEFSIDERAIEAQLGMPCFVKPAADGSSFGVSKVKNVDQLAPALRKALMEDDSAVIESFLDGTEISVGCYRVKGETRVLPATEVVSHNEFFDYDAKYNGQVEEITPARIADETARRVADETARIYDLLGCNGIIRIDYILTKEPDGTDKINLIEVNTTPGMTPTSFIPQQVRAAAMEMK
;
A
#
# COMPACT_ATOMS: atom_id res chain seq x y z
N LEU A 1 -15.15 -30.74 -48.68
CA LEU A 1 -15.70 -31.10 -47.34
C LEU A 1 -14.67 -31.66 -46.32
N PHE A 2 -13.37 -31.84 -46.73
CA PHE A 2 -12.32 -32.41 -45.84
C PHE A 2 -11.35 -31.37 -45.24
N ASN A 3 -11.52 -30.06 -45.52
CA ASN A 3 -10.57 -29.00 -45.06
C ASN A 3 -10.97 -28.29 -43.77
N SER A 4 -12.23 -28.34 -43.36
CA SER A 4 -12.70 -27.63 -42.14
C SER A 4 -12.28 -28.33 -40.86
N SER A 5 -12.39 -29.66 -40.78
CA SER A 5 -12.05 -30.44 -39.59
C SER A 5 -10.55 -30.42 -39.23
N THR A 6 -9.68 -30.29 -40.24
CA THR A 6 -8.23 -30.22 -40.02
C THR A 6 -7.79 -28.83 -39.56
N GLN A 7 -8.53 -27.79 -39.95
CA GLN A 7 -8.27 -26.41 -39.51
C GLN A 7 -8.80 -26.19 -38.10
N GLU A 8 -10.00 -26.67 -37.77
CA GLU A 8 -10.56 -26.66 -36.43
C GLU A 8 -9.67 -27.42 -35.43
N LEU A 9 -9.18 -28.63 -35.80
CA LEU A 9 -8.24 -29.38 -34.97
C LEU A 9 -6.88 -28.68 -34.79
N LYS A 10 -6.42 -27.91 -35.77
CA LYS A 10 -5.20 -27.09 -35.62
C LYS A 10 -5.45 -25.90 -34.73
N GLU A 11 -6.58 -25.24 -34.86
CA GLU A 11 -6.96 -24.11 -34.00
C GLU A 11 -7.21 -24.55 -32.55
N GLU A 12 -7.88 -25.70 -32.33
CA GLU A 12 -8.03 -26.31 -31.01
C GLU A 12 -6.69 -26.73 -30.38
N LYS A 13 -5.78 -27.27 -31.20
CA LYS A 13 -4.44 -27.65 -30.73
C LYS A 13 -3.61 -26.41 -30.37
N ILE A 14 -3.63 -25.36 -31.21
CA ILE A 14 -2.96 -24.08 -30.95
C ILE A 14 -3.55 -23.43 -29.68
N TYR A 15 -4.87 -23.44 -29.51
CA TYR A 15 -5.56 -22.91 -28.32
C TYR A 15 -5.21 -23.69 -27.07
N LYS A 16 -5.05 -25.02 -27.17
CA LYS A 16 -4.63 -25.88 -26.08
C LYS A 16 -3.15 -25.67 -25.73
N ASP A 17 -2.28 -25.60 -26.73
CA ASP A 17 -0.85 -25.31 -26.53
C ASP A 17 -0.63 -23.92 -25.96
N MET A 18 -1.41 -22.91 -26.34
CA MET A 18 -1.41 -21.57 -25.72
C MET A 18 -1.92 -21.58 -24.26
N LYS A 19 -2.85 -22.47 -23.93
CA LYS A 19 -3.38 -22.61 -22.59
C LYS A 19 -2.43 -23.32 -21.62
N ASP A 20 -1.51 -24.12 -22.16
CA ASP A 20 -0.49 -24.86 -21.41
C ASP A 20 0.83 -24.04 -21.25
N LEU A 21 0.96 -22.88 -21.91
CA LEU A 21 2.08 -21.96 -21.71
C LEU A 21 1.94 -21.24 -20.36
N LYS A 22 2.97 -21.33 -19.54
CA LYS A 22 3.05 -20.56 -18.28
C LYS A 22 3.10 -19.06 -18.59
N ARG A 23 2.30 -18.29 -17.88
CA ARG A 23 2.38 -16.82 -17.96
C ARG A 23 3.62 -16.29 -17.25
N ASN A 24 4.22 -15.28 -17.83
CA ASN A 24 5.37 -14.60 -17.27
C ASN A 24 4.90 -13.46 -16.35
N ILE A 25 5.21 -13.56 -15.07
CA ILE A 25 4.82 -12.57 -14.05
C ILE A 25 6.06 -11.82 -13.59
N ALA A 26 6.01 -10.50 -13.66
CA ALA A 26 7.01 -9.64 -13.05
C ALA A 26 6.57 -9.28 -11.62
N ILE A 27 7.34 -9.61 -10.60
CA ILE A 27 7.22 -9.02 -9.28
C ILE A 27 8.08 -7.76 -9.28
N VAL A 28 7.43 -6.61 -9.41
CA VAL A 28 8.07 -5.30 -9.52
C VAL A 28 8.31 -4.73 -8.14
N CYS A 29 9.57 -4.55 -7.78
CA CYS A 29 10.01 -4.17 -6.44
C CYS A 29 11.14 -3.13 -6.47
N GLY A 30 11.70 -2.78 -5.32
CA GLY A 30 12.70 -1.75 -5.17
C GLY A 30 12.09 -0.39 -4.89
N GLY A 31 12.24 0.54 -5.81
CA GLY A 31 11.74 1.92 -5.68
C GLY A 31 12.84 2.90 -5.28
N ASN A 32 12.45 4.17 -5.13
CA ASN A 32 13.38 5.27 -4.87
C ASN A 32 13.30 5.80 -3.44
N SER A 33 12.51 5.15 -2.60
CA SER A 33 12.32 5.50 -1.19
C SER A 33 13.32 4.77 -0.28
N SER A 34 13.36 5.15 0.98
CA SER A 34 14.09 4.46 2.05
C SER A 34 13.61 3.02 2.29
N GLU A 35 12.44 2.64 1.72
CA GLU A 35 11.84 1.32 1.84
C GLU A 35 12.28 0.33 0.74
N HIS A 36 13.25 0.68 -0.11
CA HIS A 36 13.77 -0.17 -1.18
C HIS A 36 14.07 -1.60 -0.71
N GLU A 37 14.82 -1.77 0.36
CA GLU A 37 15.18 -3.09 0.92
C GLU A 37 13.96 -3.83 1.49
N VAL A 38 12.96 -3.11 2.01
CA VAL A 38 11.69 -3.70 2.48
C VAL A 38 10.90 -4.26 1.29
N SER A 39 10.86 -3.51 0.20
CA SER A 39 10.25 -3.91 -1.06
C SER A 39 10.89 -5.17 -1.64
N LEU A 40 12.22 -5.26 -1.66
CA LEU A 40 12.95 -6.45 -2.09
C LEU A 40 12.62 -7.68 -1.21
N ARG A 41 12.49 -7.50 0.11
CA ARG A 41 12.06 -8.58 1.00
C ARG A 41 10.62 -9.02 0.74
N SER A 42 9.71 -8.08 0.52
CA SER A 42 8.31 -8.34 0.12
C SER A 42 8.26 -9.14 -1.18
N ALA A 43 9.06 -8.76 -2.18
CA ALA A 43 9.14 -9.46 -3.46
C ALA A 43 9.59 -10.93 -3.31
N ARG A 44 10.58 -11.20 -2.46
CA ARG A 44 11.02 -12.57 -2.16
C ARG A 44 9.94 -13.37 -1.44
N GLY A 45 9.20 -12.74 -0.52
CA GLY A 45 8.02 -13.34 0.13
C GLY A 45 6.96 -13.72 -0.89
N LEU A 46 6.55 -12.78 -1.73
CA LEU A 46 5.60 -12.99 -2.83
C LEU A 46 6.07 -14.09 -3.77
N TYR A 47 7.34 -14.05 -4.18
CA TYR A 47 7.91 -15.09 -5.04
C TYR A 47 7.69 -16.50 -4.48
N SER A 48 7.77 -16.68 -3.16
CA SER A 48 7.54 -17.98 -2.51
C SER A 48 6.07 -18.42 -2.53
N PHE A 49 5.12 -17.50 -2.63
CA PHE A 49 3.67 -17.80 -2.65
C PHE A 49 3.14 -18.15 -4.03
N PHE A 50 3.81 -17.73 -5.12
CA PHE A 50 3.36 -18.02 -6.48
C PHE A 50 3.45 -19.50 -6.84
N ASP A 51 2.43 -19.99 -7.53
CA ASP A 51 2.36 -21.34 -8.10
C ASP A 51 3.29 -21.44 -9.33
N LYS A 52 4.48 -22.04 -9.14
CA LYS A 52 5.49 -22.20 -10.19
C LYS A 52 5.11 -23.23 -11.26
N GLU A 53 4.06 -24.01 -11.03
CA GLU A 53 3.56 -24.91 -12.08
C GLU A 53 2.75 -24.14 -13.13
N LYS A 54 2.10 -23.03 -12.74
CA LYS A 54 1.28 -22.17 -13.60
C LYS A 54 2.00 -20.95 -14.14
N TYR A 55 3.00 -20.43 -13.43
CA TYR A 55 3.64 -19.16 -13.72
C TYR A 55 5.17 -19.26 -13.78
N ASN A 56 5.76 -18.56 -14.75
CA ASN A 56 7.16 -18.16 -14.69
C ASN A 56 7.20 -16.82 -13.94
N VAL A 57 7.90 -16.76 -12.84
CA VAL A 57 7.90 -15.60 -11.96
C VAL A 57 9.30 -15.02 -11.89
N TYR A 58 9.41 -13.72 -12.12
CA TYR A 58 10.66 -12.98 -12.15
C TYR A 58 10.58 -11.83 -11.15
N ILE A 59 11.67 -11.60 -10.42
CA ILE A 59 11.80 -10.41 -9.56
C ILE A 59 12.44 -9.31 -10.40
N VAL A 60 11.76 -8.17 -10.52
CA VAL A 60 12.22 -7.00 -11.26
C VAL A 60 12.50 -5.88 -10.28
N ASP A 61 13.78 -5.59 -10.08
CA ASP A 61 14.25 -4.52 -9.21
C ASP A 61 14.31 -3.20 -9.99
N ILE A 62 13.58 -2.19 -9.49
CA ILE A 62 13.50 -0.85 -10.06
C ILE A 62 14.19 0.12 -9.11
N GLU A 63 15.29 0.68 -9.56
CA GLU A 63 16.02 1.73 -8.86
C GLU A 63 16.30 2.88 -9.83
N ARG A 64 15.55 3.98 -9.74
CA ARG A 64 15.65 5.14 -10.65
C ARG A 64 15.60 4.71 -12.12
N MET A 65 16.72 4.83 -12.83
CA MET A 65 16.87 4.43 -14.24
C MET A 65 17.41 3.00 -14.40
N ASN A 66 17.79 2.31 -13.33
CA ASN A 66 18.30 0.95 -13.38
C ASN A 66 17.18 -0.05 -13.09
N TRP A 67 16.66 -0.67 -14.14
CA TRP A 67 15.62 -1.69 -14.04
C TRP A 67 16.20 -3.03 -14.42
N LYS A 68 16.20 -3.98 -13.51
CA LYS A 68 16.89 -5.27 -13.66
C LYS A 68 16.00 -6.44 -13.27
N VAL A 69 16.04 -7.49 -14.08
CA VAL A 69 15.44 -8.80 -13.77
C VAL A 69 16.50 -9.65 -13.08
N ASP A 70 16.14 -10.27 -11.96
CA ASP A 70 16.94 -11.32 -11.32
C ASP A 70 16.65 -12.66 -12.03
N LEU A 71 17.67 -13.23 -12.67
CA LEU A 71 17.57 -14.50 -13.38
C LEU A 71 18.01 -15.70 -12.50
N GLY A 72 18.38 -15.43 -11.24
CA GLY A 72 18.97 -16.42 -10.34
C GLY A 72 20.49 -16.53 -10.52
N ASN A 73 21.15 -17.24 -9.61
CA ASN A 73 22.62 -17.48 -9.61
C ASN A 73 23.48 -16.22 -9.72
N GLY A 74 22.92 -15.03 -9.40
CA GLY A 74 23.63 -13.76 -9.52
C GLY A 74 23.59 -13.14 -10.92
N GLU A 75 22.96 -13.79 -11.89
CA GLU A 75 22.72 -13.21 -13.22
C GLU A 75 21.57 -12.20 -13.19
N ARG A 76 21.72 -11.12 -13.96
CA ARG A 76 20.70 -10.06 -14.12
C ARG A 76 20.61 -9.64 -15.58
N ALA A 77 19.38 -9.44 -16.07
CA ALA A 77 19.11 -8.82 -17.35
C ALA A 77 18.58 -7.39 -17.16
N ILE A 78 18.76 -6.55 -18.16
CA ILE A 78 18.24 -5.17 -18.17
C ILE A 78 16.86 -5.18 -18.81
N ILE A 79 15.90 -4.46 -18.20
CA ILE A 79 14.57 -4.23 -18.76
C ILE A 79 14.65 -3.19 -19.89
N ASP A 80 14.10 -3.53 -21.05
CA ASP A 80 13.74 -2.53 -22.07
C ASP A 80 12.49 -1.76 -21.59
N LYS A 81 12.66 -0.47 -21.34
CA LYS A 81 11.57 0.38 -20.85
C LYS A 81 10.56 0.81 -21.91
N ASN A 82 10.78 0.47 -23.17
CA ASN A 82 9.81 0.76 -24.23
C ASN A 82 8.61 -0.20 -24.17
N ASP A 83 8.84 -1.45 -23.75
CA ASP A 83 7.81 -2.50 -23.73
C ASP A 83 7.84 -3.38 -22.47
N PHE A 84 8.70 -3.05 -21.52
CA PHE A 84 8.90 -3.79 -20.26
C PHE A 84 9.35 -5.24 -20.49
N SER A 85 10.12 -5.51 -21.54
CA SER A 85 10.70 -6.83 -21.82
C SER A 85 12.17 -6.91 -21.41
N PHE A 86 12.75 -8.09 -21.51
CA PHE A 86 14.20 -8.32 -21.37
C PHE A 86 14.69 -9.42 -22.31
N VAL A 87 16.00 -9.47 -22.53
CA VAL A 87 16.62 -10.54 -23.34
C VAL A 87 17.31 -11.54 -22.41
N HIS A 88 17.00 -12.83 -22.59
CA HIS A 88 17.63 -13.95 -21.91
C HIS A 88 17.99 -15.04 -22.90
N GLU A 89 19.23 -15.51 -22.90
CA GLU A 89 19.77 -16.53 -23.82
C GLU A 89 19.52 -16.20 -25.31
N GLY A 90 19.48 -14.91 -25.64
CA GLY A 90 19.25 -14.43 -27.01
C GLY A 90 17.79 -14.34 -27.43
N GLU A 91 16.86 -14.72 -26.57
CA GLU A 91 15.42 -14.61 -26.82
C GLU A 91 14.83 -13.43 -26.03
N GLN A 92 13.86 -12.71 -26.64
CA GLN A 92 13.11 -11.66 -25.97
C GLN A 92 11.99 -12.26 -25.12
N VAL A 93 11.94 -11.89 -23.85
CA VAL A 93 10.94 -12.34 -22.89
C VAL A 93 10.02 -11.17 -22.56
N PHE A 94 8.72 -11.36 -22.80
CA PHE A 94 7.66 -10.41 -22.43
C PHE A 94 6.96 -10.86 -21.15
N PHE A 95 6.45 -9.91 -20.40
CA PHE A 95 5.61 -10.19 -19.24
C PHE A 95 4.13 -10.10 -19.60
N ASP A 96 3.32 -10.97 -19.00
CA ASP A 96 1.85 -10.97 -19.11
C ASP A 96 1.18 -10.15 -18.00
N TYR A 97 1.90 -9.90 -16.89
CA TYR A 97 1.35 -9.23 -15.72
C TYR A 97 2.46 -8.69 -14.81
N ALA A 98 2.26 -7.52 -14.25
CA ALA A 98 3.14 -6.89 -13.27
C ALA A 98 2.51 -6.90 -11.87
N TYR A 99 3.10 -7.63 -10.93
CA TYR A 99 2.74 -7.54 -9.52
C TYR A 99 3.62 -6.49 -8.84
N ILE A 100 3.04 -5.32 -8.53
CA ILE A 100 3.75 -4.20 -7.92
C ILE A 100 3.81 -4.39 -6.41
N THR A 101 5.01 -4.32 -5.83
CA THR A 101 5.27 -4.33 -4.38
C THR A 101 6.32 -3.30 -4.00
N ILE A 102 6.40 -2.21 -4.77
CA ILE A 102 7.23 -1.06 -4.43
C ILE A 102 6.52 -0.26 -3.34
N HIS A 103 7.18 -0.07 -2.20
CA HIS A 103 6.72 0.82 -1.15
C HIS A 103 7.19 2.25 -1.42
N GLY A 104 6.26 3.21 -1.32
CA GLY A 104 6.53 4.60 -1.67
C GLY A 104 6.66 4.83 -3.19
N THR A 105 7.46 5.83 -3.56
CA THR A 105 7.69 6.22 -4.97
C THR A 105 8.61 5.23 -5.70
N PRO A 106 8.27 4.80 -6.93
CA PRO A 106 7.14 5.19 -7.78
C PRO A 106 5.92 4.23 -7.71
N GLY A 107 5.84 3.35 -6.71
CA GLY A 107 4.85 2.27 -6.65
C GLY A 107 3.51 2.66 -6.09
N GLU A 108 3.45 3.61 -5.15
CA GLU A 108 2.23 4.03 -4.43
C GLU A 108 1.70 5.41 -4.81
N ASN A 109 2.35 6.11 -5.75
CA ASN A 109 1.97 7.47 -6.15
C ASN A 109 1.42 7.59 -7.58
N GLY A 110 1.12 6.47 -8.24
CA GLY A 110 0.55 6.42 -9.58
C GLY A 110 1.56 6.50 -10.73
N ILE A 111 2.83 6.76 -10.48
CA ILE A 111 3.85 6.88 -11.53
C ILE A 111 4.08 5.55 -12.24
N MET A 112 4.24 4.46 -11.49
CA MET A 112 4.47 3.13 -12.07
C MET A 112 3.24 2.62 -12.80
N GLN A 113 2.06 2.87 -12.25
CA GLN A 113 0.78 2.53 -12.86
C GLN A 113 0.60 3.28 -14.19
N GLY A 114 0.91 4.58 -14.22
CA GLY A 114 0.87 5.37 -15.46
C GLY A 114 1.81 4.86 -16.54
N TYR A 115 2.99 4.39 -16.17
CA TYR A 115 3.90 3.73 -17.09
C TYR A 115 3.28 2.44 -17.65
N PHE A 116 2.72 1.58 -16.82
CA PHE A 116 2.09 0.32 -17.25
C PHE A 116 0.84 0.56 -18.11
N GLU A 117 0.04 1.59 -17.82
CA GLU A 117 -1.09 1.97 -18.66
C GLU A 117 -0.65 2.42 -20.06
N LEU A 118 0.49 3.14 -20.18
CA LEU A 118 1.03 3.58 -21.46
C LEU A 118 1.46 2.44 -22.38
N ILE A 119 1.85 1.29 -21.82
CA ILE A 119 2.31 0.11 -22.59
C ILE A 119 1.29 -1.04 -22.52
N ASP A 120 0.05 -0.79 -22.12
CA ASP A 120 -1.03 -1.78 -21.99
C ASP A 120 -0.64 -3.01 -21.14
N MET A 121 0.22 -2.83 -20.12
CA MET A 121 0.64 -3.90 -19.19
C MET A 121 -0.34 -4.03 -18.03
N PRO A 122 -1.03 -5.16 -17.85
CA PRO A 122 -1.86 -5.40 -16.68
C PRO A 122 -1.04 -5.46 -15.38
N TYR A 123 -1.56 -4.87 -14.30
CA TYR A 123 -0.86 -4.80 -13.01
C TYR A 123 -1.78 -5.05 -11.80
N SER A 124 -1.19 -5.24 -10.61
CA SER A 124 -1.87 -5.75 -9.42
C SER A 124 -2.50 -4.70 -8.51
N THR A 125 -2.12 -3.43 -8.63
CA THR A 125 -2.56 -2.36 -7.73
C THR A 125 -3.78 -1.61 -8.27
N SER A 126 -4.21 -0.60 -7.55
CA SER A 126 -5.21 0.36 -8.03
C SER A 126 -4.64 1.21 -9.18
N GLY A 127 -5.50 1.92 -9.90
CA GLY A 127 -5.09 2.78 -11.01
C GLY A 127 -4.46 4.10 -10.56
N VAL A 128 -3.91 4.85 -11.52
CA VAL A 128 -3.14 6.09 -11.31
C VAL A 128 -3.80 7.06 -10.32
N LEU A 129 -5.08 7.36 -10.50
CA LEU A 129 -5.79 8.32 -9.65
C LEU A 129 -5.86 7.85 -8.19
N VAL A 130 -6.17 6.58 -7.98
CA VAL A 130 -6.34 6.01 -6.63
C VAL A 130 -5.01 6.01 -5.90
N GLU A 131 -3.93 5.55 -6.57
CA GLU A 131 -2.59 5.54 -5.99
C GLU A 131 -2.13 6.96 -5.61
N ALA A 132 -2.26 7.93 -6.51
CA ALA A 132 -1.88 9.32 -6.23
C ALA A 132 -2.71 9.94 -5.09
N LEU A 133 -4.01 9.61 -5.04
CA LEU A 133 -4.92 10.15 -4.01
C LEU A 133 -4.65 9.54 -2.64
N THR A 134 -4.40 8.23 -2.57
CA THR A 134 -4.16 7.53 -1.30
C THR A 134 -2.78 7.83 -0.73
N PHE A 135 -1.81 8.16 -1.57
CA PHE A 135 -0.46 8.50 -1.15
C PHE A 135 -0.37 9.86 -0.42
N ASP A 136 -1.20 10.83 -0.82
CA ASP A 136 -1.31 12.12 -0.14
C ASP A 136 -2.36 12.07 0.99
N LYS A 137 -1.90 12.07 2.23
CA LYS A 137 -2.74 11.95 3.43
C LYS A 137 -3.78 13.07 3.55
N TYR A 138 -3.41 14.30 3.17
CA TYR A 138 -4.34 15.42 3.25
C TYR A 138 -5.43 15.34 2.19
N VAL A 139 -5.06 14.99 0.96
CA VAL A 139 -6.01 14.84 -0.15
C VAL A 139 -6.94 13.67 0.13
N LEU A 140 -6.43 12.50 0.53
CA LEU A 140 -7.22 11.33 0.90
C LEU A 140 -8.25 11.65 1.99
N ASN A 141 -7.79 12.26 3.10
CA ASN A 141 -8.65 12.58 4.23
C ASN A 141 -9.77 13.56 3.84
N ASN A 142 -9.48 14.59 3.04
CA ASN A 142 -10.50 15.53 2.59
C ASN A 142 -11.45 14.91 1.56
N TYR A 143 -10.97 14.05 0.67
CA TYR A 143 -11.82 13.31 -0.25
C TYR A 143 -12.82 12.43 0.50
N LEU A 144 -12.33 11.58 1.40
CA LEU A 144 -13.17 10.64 2.15
C LEU A 144 -14.08 11.32 3.17
N ARG A 145 -13.68 12.46 3.76
CA ARG A 145 -14.55 13.28 4.62
C ARG A 145 -15.81 13.74 3.86
N GLY A 146 -15.68 14.03 2.56
CA GLY A 146 -16.82 14.38 1.69
C GLY A 146 -17.87 13.27 1.58
N PHE A 147 -17.52 12.02 1.86
CA PHE A 147 -18.41 10.86 1.90
C PHE A 147 -18.78 10.43 3.32
N GLY A 148 -18.49 11.25 4.32
CA GLY A 148 -18.84 10.97 5.72
C GLY A 148 -17.92 9.97 6.43
N VAL A 149 -16.73 9.66 5.89
CA VAL A 149 -15.70 8.89 6.60
C VAL A 149 -15.11 9.78 7.70
N ASN A 150 -15.01 9.24 8.92
CA ASN A 150 -14.36 9.99 10.00
C ASN A 150 -12.84 9.96 9.79
N VAL A 151 -12.26 11.14 9.83
CA VAL A 151 -10.81 11.39 9.73
C VAL A 151 -10.42 12.47 10.74
N ALA A 152 -9.16 12.52 11.12
CA ALA A 152 -8.64 13.59 11.97
C ALA A 152 -8.89 14.97 11.35
N LYS A 153 -9.09 16.00 12.18
CA LYS A 153 -9.03 17.37 11.70
C LYS A 153 -7.59 17.64 11.25
N SER A 154 -7.42 18.31 10.11
CA SER A 154 -6.10 18.52 9.55
C SER A 154 -5.93 19.91 8.94
N ILE A 155 -4.69 20.39 8.95
CA ILE A 155 -4.24 21.62 8.31
C ILE A 155 -3.06 21.25 7.41
N LEU A 156 -3.07 21.73 6.17
CA LEU A 156 -1.96 21.58 5.23
C LEU A 156 -1.05 22.81 5.34
N VAL A 157 0.25 22.58 5.40
CA VAL A 157 1.29 23.63 5.36
C VAL A 157 2.26 23.28 4.23
N ARG A 158 2.39 24.15 3.24
CA ARG A 158 3.34 23.98 2.13
C ARG A 158 4.70 24.59 2.48
N ARG A 159 5.74 24.10 1.82
CA ARG A 159 7.09 24.64 1.96
C ARG A 159 7.10 26.15 1.73
N GLY A 160 7.63 26.90 2.69
CA GLY A 160 7.65 28.37 2.73
C GLY A 160 6.53 28.98 3.57
N GLU A 161 5.41 28.29 3.79
CA GLU A 161 4.32 28.78 4.65
C GLU A 161 4.63 28.59 6.14
N GLU A 162 5.54 27.70 6.51
CA GLU A 162 5.92 27.37 7.90
C GLU A 162 6.49 28.58 8.67
N PHE A 163 6.90 29.64 7.97
CA PHE A 163 7.40 30.89 8.57
C PHE A 163 6.29 31.87 8.93
N SER A 164 5.07 31.66 8.45
CA SER A 164 3.92 32.57 8.61
C SER A 164 2.72 31.92 9.30
N ILE A 165 2.87 30.72 9.87
CA ILE A 165 1.79 30.03 10.59
C ILE A 165 1.39 30.76 11.86
N ASP A 166 0.10 30.80 12.16
CA ASP A 166 -0.42 31.17 13.47
C ASP A 166 -0.55 29.95 14.37
N GLU A 167 0.47 29.65 15.15
CA GLU A 167 0.57 28.48 16.03
C GLU A 167 -0.57 28.45 17.06
N ARG A 168 -1.06 29.58 17.53
CA ARG A 168 -2.18 29.64 18.47
C ARG A 168 -3.51 29.34 17.80
N ALA A 169 -3.69 29.78 16.55
CA ALA A 169 -4.89 29.37 15.76
C ALA A 169 -4.90 27.88 15.48
N ILE A 170 -3.73 27.28 15.19
CA ILE A 170 -3.58 25.83 15.01
C ILE A 170 -3.95 25.09 16.30
N GLU A 171 -3.42 25.50 17.45
CA GLU A 171 -3.76 24.93 18.76
C GLU A 171 -5.27 25.02 19.04
N ALA A 172 -5.89 26.17 18.78
CA ALA A 172 -7.32 26.37 18.98
C ALA A 172 -8.19 25.49 18.08
N GLN A 173 -7.73 25.21 16.84
CA GLN A 173 -8.47 24.41 15.86
C GLN A 173 -8.30 22.90 16.06
N LEU A 174 -7.08 22.42 16.33
CA LEU A 174 -6.74 21.00 16.37
C LEU A 174 -6.61 20.44 17.80
N GLY A 175 -6.32 21.30 18.78
CA GLY A 175 -5.94 20.90 20.13
C GLY A 175 -4.48 20.42 20.22
N MET A 176 -4.04 20.18 21.47
CA MET A 176 -2.77 19.54 21.75
C MET A 176 -2.98 18.31 22.64
N PRO A 177 -2.21 17.23 22.45
CA PRO A 177 -1.18 17.08 21.43
C PRO A 177 -1.77 17.01 20.01
N CYS A 178 -0.91 17.26 18.98
CA CYS A 178 -1.23 17.02 17.58
C CYS A 178 -0.07 16.27 16.91
N PHE A 179 -0.30 15.77 15.71
CA PHE A 179 0.76 15.18 14.88
C PHE A 179 1.13 16.11 13.73
N VAL A 180 2.44 16.18 13.44
CA VAL A 180 2.97 16.80 12.23
C VAL A 180 3.69 15.73 11.43
N LYS A 181 3.34 15.60 10.15
CA LYS A 181 3.86 14.55 9.26
C LYS A 181 3.98 15.08 7.82
N PRO A 182 4.86 14.52 6.97
CA PRO A 182 4.85 14.76 5.54
C PRO A 182 3.48 14.42 4.95
N ALA A 183 3.01 15.17 3.95
CA ALA A 183 1.73 14.88 3.31
C ALA A 183 1.78 13.58 2.47
N ALA A 184 2.87 13.39 1.72
CA ALA A 184 3.08 12.27 0.82
C ALA A 184 4.41 11.57 1.12
N ASP A 185 4.41 10.65 2.09
CA ASP A 185 5.55 9.79 2.41
C ASP A 185 5.10 8.54 3.19
N GLY A 186 5.95 7.48 3.19
CA GLY A 186 5.77 6.22 3.90
C GLY A 186 6.59 6.14 5.20
N SER A 187 6.48 4.98 5.89
CA SER A 187 7.32 4.54 7.02
C SER A 187 7.49 5.51 8.20
N SER A 188 6.58 6.46 8.41
CA SER A 188 6.61 7.40 9.53
C SER A 188 7.88 8.27 9.61
N PHE A 189 8.63 8.44 8.51
CA PHE A 189 9.71 9.42 8.44
C PHE A 189 9.15 10.85 8.57
N GLY A 190 9.89 11.72 9.22
CA GLY A 190 9.46 13.10 9.41
C GLY A 190 8.30 13.31 10.39
N VAL A 191 7.67 12.25 10.91
CA VAL A 191 6.55 12.34 11.85
C VAL A 191 7.01 12.87 13.22
N SER A 192 6.19 13.72 13.83
CA SER A 192 6.41 14.24 15.18
C SER A 192 5.09 14.39 15.93
N LYS A 193 5.05 13.92 17.19
CA LYS A 193 3.98 14.23 18.15
C LYS A 193 4.32 15.53 18.85
N VAL A 194 3.53 16.56 18.64
CA VAL A 194 3.68 17.92 19.16
C VAL A 194 2.81 18.07 20.39
N LYS A 195 3.41 18.29 21.56
CA LYS A 195 2.70 18.39 22.84
C LYS A 195 2.32 19.81 23.23
N ASN A 196 3.01 20.80 22.65
CA ASN A 196 2.77 22.22 22.85
C ASN A 196 3.18 23.04 21.62
N VAL A 197 2.74 24.28 21.54
CA VAL A 197 2.92 25.17 20.39
C VAL A 197 4.38 25.41 20.01
N ASP A 198 5.29 25.47 20.98
CA ASP A 198 6.72 25.74 20.73
C ASP A 198 7.40 24.63 19.90
N GLN A 199 6.79 23.44 19.85
CA GLN A 199 7.27 22.30 19.08
C GLN A 199 6.77 22.28 17.62
N LEU A 200 5.77 23.12 17.25
CA LEU A 200 5.17 23.11 15.90
C LEU A 200 6.18 23.48 14.82
N ALA A 201 6.85 24.62 14.95
CA ALA A 201 7.80 25.06 13.92
C ALA A 201 8.98 24.08 13.71
N PRO A 202 9.62 23.51 14.75
CA PRO A 202 10.61 22.45 14.56
C PRO A 202 10.05 21.21 13.88
N ALA A 203 8.84 20.76 14.26
CA ALA A 203 8.19 19.58 13.68
C ALA A 203 7.85 19.79 12.20
N LEU A 204 7.33 20.97 11.83
CA LEU A 204 7.07 21.34 10.43
C LEU A 204 8.35 21.32 9.59
N ARG A 205 9.42 21.94 10.09
CA ARG A 205 10.71 21.89 9.36
C ARG A 205 11.19 20.47 9.14
N LYS A 206 11.03 19.58 10.13
CA LYS A 206 11.39 18.17 10.01
C LYS A 206 10.54 17.48 8.94
N ALA A 207 9.22 17.64 8.94
CA ALA A 207 8.32 17.06 7.95
C ALA A 207 8.58 17.58 6.53
N LEU A 208 8.85 18.89 6.40
CA LEU A 208 9.15 19.55 5.13
C LEU A 208 10.57 19.24 4.58
N MET A 209 11.40 18.50 5.31
CA MET A 209 12.63 17.91 4.76
C MET A 209 12.34 16.68 3.91
N GLU A 210 11.26 15.96 4.19
CA GLU A 210 10.86 14.74 3.50
C GLU A 210 9.94 15.01 2.30
N ASP A 211 9.07 16.03 2.38
CA ASP A 211 8.10 16.39 1.34
C ASP A 211 7.95 17.91 1.20
N ASP A 212 7.35 18.36 0.11
CA ASP A 212 7.05 19.80 -0.13
C ASP A 212 5.82 20.29 0.66
N SER A 213 5.11 19.39 1.30
CA SER A 213 3.93 19.66 2.10
C SER A 213 3.94 18.87 3.41
N ALA A 214 3.49 19.49 4.50
CA ALA A 214 3.29 18.86 5.79
C ALA A 214 1.83 18.93 6.21
N VAL A 215 1.34 17.91 6.89
CA VAL A 215 0.00 17.87 7.47
C VAL A 215 0.11 17.94 8.99
N ILE A 216 -0.65 18.86 9.59
CA ILE A 216 -0.85 18.92 11.04
C ILE A 216 -2.21 18.28 11.32
N GLU A 217 -2.27 17.22 12.15
CA GLU A 217 -3.49 16.50 12.46
C GLU A 217 -3.78 16.49 13.95
N SER A 218 -5.07 16.60 14.31
CA SER A 218 -5.52 16.42 15.68
C SER A 218 -5.18 15.01 16.17
N PHE A 219 -4.76 14.88 17.42
CA PHE A 219 -4.52 13.58 18.05
C PHE A 219 -5.83 12.82 18.24
N LEU A 220 -5.80 11.54 17.86
CA LEU A 220 -6.88 10.58 18.10
C LEU A 220 -6.42 9.65 19.21
N ASP A 221 -7.04 9.74 20.38
CA ASP A 221 -6.75 8.88 21.52
C ASP A 221 -7.59 7.60 21.44
N GLY A 222 -6.97 6.48 21.12
CA GLY A 222 -7.70 5.23 20.91
C GLY A 222 -6.82 4.05 20.55
N THR A 223 -7.47 2.94 20.17
CA THR A 223 -6.81 1.70 19.76
C THR A 223 -6.53 1.74 18.28
N GLU A 224 -5.28 1.54 17.89
CA GLU A 224 -4.88 1.41 16.49
C GLU A 224 -5.16 0.00 15.98
N ILE A 225 -5.81 -0.08 14.82
CA ILE A 225 -6.05 -1.33 14.11
C ILE A 225 -5.72 -1.20 12.63
N SER A 226 -5.29 -2.28 12.03
CA SER A 226 -4.93 -2.40 10.63
C SER A 226 -5.74 -3.49 9.95
N VAL A 227 -6.32 -3.23 8.79
CA VAL A 227 -7.28 -4.12 8.13
C VAL A 227 -6.95 -4.29 6.66
N GLY A 228 -6.65 -5.52 6.24
CA GLY A 228 -6.48 -5.88 4.84
C GLY A 228 -7.82 -6.11 4.13
N CYS A 229 -7.89 -5.71 2.88
CA CYS A 229 -9.03 -6.07 2.03
C CYS A 229 -8.61 -6.19 0.56
N TYR A 230 -9.40 -6.93 -0.20
CA TYR A 230 -9.18 -7.17 -1.63
C TYR A 230 -10.49 -7.51 -2.32
N ARG A 231 -10.51 -7.42 -3.66
CA ARG A 231 -11.68 -7.78 -4.45
C ARG A 231 -11.45 -9.08 -5.22
N VAL A 232 -12.43 -9.98 -5.18
CA VAL A 232 -12.44 -11.20 -5.98
C VAL A 232 -13.84 -11.44 -6.53
N LYS A 233 -13.94 -11.69 -7.84
CA LYS A 233 -15.23 -11.93 -8.55
C LYS A 233 -16.28 -10.83 -8.30
N GLY A 234 -15.83 -9.58 -8.19
CA GLY A 234 -16.72 -8.43 -7.97
C GLY A 234 -17.11 -8.16 -6.51
N GLU A 235 -16.71 -9.02 -5.56
CA GLU A 235 -17.00 -8.86 -4.13
C GLU A 235 -15.76 -8.40 -3.37
N THR A 236 -15.89 -7.37 -2.55
CA THR A 236 -14.83 -6.93 -1.63
C THR A 236 -14.78 -7.88 -0.42
N ARG A 237 -13.62 -8.43 -0.16
CA ARG A 237 -13.34 -9.32 0.96
C ARG A 237 -12.46 -8.58 1.97
N VAL A 238 -12.89 -8.59 3.23
CA VAL A 238 -12.17 -7.95 4.34
C VAL A 238 -11.57 -9.03 5.22
N LEU A 239 -10.30 -8.87 5.55
CA LEU A 239 -9.55 -9.78 6.41
C LEU A 239 -9.79 -9.43 7.89
N PRO A 240 -9.53 -10.34 8.84
CA PRO A 240 -9.55 -10.02 10.27
C PRO A 240 -8.60 -8.88 10.59
N ALA A 241 -9.05 -7.92 11.42
CA ALA A 241 -8.22 -6.80 11.84
C ALA A 241 -7.04 -7.26 12.69
N THR A 242 -5.93 -6.55 12.60
CA THR A 242 -4.77 -6.64 13.52
C THR A 242 -4.79 -5.44 14.44
N GLU A 243 -4.70 -5.64 15.75
CA GLU A 243 -4.47 -4.59 16.74
C GLU A 243 -2.97 -4.29 16.82
N VAL A 244 -2.63 -3.01 16.82
CA VAL A 244 -1.26 -2.52 16.92
C VAL A 244 -1.07 -1.90 18.30
N VAL A 245 -0.30 -2.57 19.16
CA VAL A 245 0.00 -2.11 20.52
C VAL A 245 1.41 -1.55 20.56
N SER A 246 1.53 -0.22 20.57
CA SER A 246 2.83 0.44 20.72
C SER A 246 3.19 0.55 22.20
N HIS A 247 4.40 0.13 22.56
CA HIS A 247 4.96 0.40 23.89
C HIS A 247 5.58 1.80 24.00
N ASN A 248 5.70 2.52 22.86
CA ASN A 248 6.15 3.90 22.78
C ASN A 248 4.96 4.88 22.78
N GLU A 249 5.23 6.17 22.93
CA GLU A 249 4.21 7.22 22.87
C GLU A 249 3.42 7.26 21.53
N PHE A 250 3.95 6.67 20.44
CA PHE A 250 3.28 6.47 19.15
C PHE A 250 4.05 5.45 18.28
N PHE A 251 3.43 5.00 17.20
CA PHE A 251 3.97 4.02 16.24
C PHE A 251 4.91 4.72 15.24
N ASP A 252 6.15 4.98 15.64
CA ASP A 252 7.19 5.56 14.81
C ASP A 252 8.00 4.50 14.03
N TYR A 253 8.96 4.97 13.22
CA TYR A 253 9.84 4.10 12.45
C TYR A 253 10.61 3.11 13.35
N ASP A 254 11.14 3.57 14.48
CA ASP A 254 11.88 2.73 15.41
C ASP A 254 10.98 1.67 16.05
N ALA A 255 9.73 2.02 16.35
CA ALA A 255 8.73 1.07 16.85
C ALA A 255 8.41 -0.02 15.80
N LYS A 256 8.26 0.37 14.51
CA LYS A 256 7.97 -0.57 13.40
C LYS A 256 9.04 -1.65 13.19
N TYR A 257 10.32 -1.29 13.31
CA TYR A 257 11.41 -2.17 12.89
C TYR A 257 12.26 -2.74 14.03
N ASN A 258 12.14 -2.20 15.26
CA ASN A 258 12.96 -2.60 16.41
C ASN A 258 12.21 -3.45 17.45
N GLY A 259 11.05 -4.03 17.10
CA GLY A 259 10.32 -4.98 17.95
C GLY A 259 9.66 -4.35 19.18
N GLN A 260 9.36 -3.04 19.15
CA GLN A 260 8.69 -2.32 20.25
C GLN A 260 7.17 -2.25 20.07
N VAL A 261 6.64 -3.08 19.17
CA VAL A 261 5.22 -3.17 18.84
C VAL A 261 4.77 -4.61 18.97
N GLU A 262 3.66 -4.83 19.63
CA GLU A 262 2.94 -6.10 19.65
C GLU A 262 1.80 -6.02 18.62
N GLU A 263 1.77 -6.98 17.69
CA GLU A 263 0.75 -7.14 16.66
C GLU A 263 -0.16 -8.31 17.03
N ILE A 264 -1.44 -8.04 17.27
CA ILE A 264 -2.40 -9.05 17.72
C ILE A 264 -3.46 -9.27 16.64
N THR A 265 -3.45 -10.45 16.03
CA THR A 265 -4.38 -10.85 14.97
C THR A 265 -5.11 -12.16 15.37
N PRO A 266 -6.47 -12.19 15.45
CA PRO A 266 -7.40 -11.05 15.31
C PRO A 266 -7.25 -10.01 16.43
N ALA A 267 -7.63 -8.77 16.13
CA ALA A 267 -7.66 -7.66 17.10
C ALA A 267 -8.60 -7.96 18.28
N ARG A 268 -8.25 -7.49 19.48
CA ARG A 268 -9.06 -7.64 20.72
C ARG A 268 -10.16 -6.57 20.79
N ILE A 269 -11.07 -6.58 19.83
CA ILE A 269 -12.21 -5.66 19.75
C ILE A 269 -13.52 -6.45 19.83
N ALA A 270 -14.62 -5.77 20.20
CA ALA A 270 -15.94 -6.41 20.25
C ALA A 270 -16.40 -6.84 18.86
N ASP A 271 -17.16 -7.95 18.76
CA ASP A 271 -17.66 -8.49 17.48
C ASP A 271 -18.47 -7.47 16.69
N GLU A 272 -19.23 -6.61 17.37
CA GLU A 272 -19.99 -5.52 16.74
C GLU A 272 -19.05 -4.48 16.11
N THR A 273 -18.01 -4.07 16.83
CA THR A 273 -16.98 -3.16 16.31
C THR A 273 -16.27 -3.80 15.13
N ALA A 274 -15.91 -5.08 15.20
CA ALA A 274 -15.26 -5.79 14.10
C ALA A 274 -16.11 -5.80 12.82
N ARG A 275 -17.43 -6.04 12.96
CA ARG A 275 -18.36 -5.97 11.80
C ARG A 275 -18.43 -4.56 11.22
N ARG A 276 -18.59 -3.53 12.05
CA ARG A 276 -18.64 -2.13 11.60
C ARG A 276 -17.34 -1.71 10.92
N VAL A 277 -16.19 -2.16 11.41
CA VAL A 277 -14.88 -1.94 10.78
C VAL A 277 -14.82 -2.62 9.42
N ALA A 278 -15.29 -3.87 9.30
CA ALA A 278 -15.30 -4.58 8.02
C ALA A 278 -16.23 -3.90 7.00
N ASP A 279 -17.41 -3.46 7.40
CA ASP A 279 -18.38 -2.74 6.55
C ASP A 279 -17.79 -1.40 6.07
N GLU A 280 -17.14 -0.64 6.96
CA GLU A 280 -16.50 0.64 6.62
C GLU A 280 -15.28 0.43 5.71
N THR A 281 -14.49 -0.63 5.95
CA THR A 281 -13.34 -1.00 5.11
C THR A 281 -13.80 -1.34 3.68
N ALA A 282 -14.84 -2.16 3.53
CA ALA A 282 -15.40 -2.49 2.23
C ALA A 282 -15.96 -1.24 1.53
N ARG A 283 -16.66 -0.37 2.28
CA ARG A 283 -17.20 0.89 1.77
C ARG A 283 -16.10 1.83 1.26
N ILE A 284 -15.00 1.98 2.00
CA ILE A 284 -13.88 2.82 1.58
C ILE A 284 -13.20 2.25 0.34
N TYR A 285 -12.98 0.93 0.30
CA TYR A 285 -12.45 0.24 -0.88
C TYR A 285 -13.28 0.55 -2.14
N ASP A 286 -14.60 0.49 -2.02
CA ASP A 286 -15.52 0.74 -3.13
C ASP A 286 -15.58 2.24 -3.50
N LEU A 287 -15.63 3.15 -2.52
CA LEU A 287 -15.62 4.61 -2.73
C LEU A 287 -14.38 5.09 -3.49
N LEU A 288 -13.22 4.53 -3.16
CA LEU A 288 -11.97 4.85 -3.83
C LEU A 288 -11.85 4.19 -5.21
N GLY A 289 -12.63 3.13 -5.48
CA GLY A 289 -12.48 2.32 -6.69
C GLY A 289 -11.18 1.49 -6.69
N CYS A 290 -10.79 1.00 -5.51
CA CYS A 290 -9.56 0.23 -5.37
C CYS A 290 -9.56 -1.07 -6.17
N ASN A 291 -8.37 -1.51 -6.56
CA ASN A 291 -8.06 -2.84 -7.09
C ASN A 291 -6.93 -3.48 -6.29
N GLY A 292 -6.78 -4.80 -6.44
CA GLY A 292 -5.74 -5.55 -5.74
C GLY A 292 -5.99 -5.67 -4.25
N ILE A 293 -4.93 -5.95 -3.51
CA ILE A 293 -4.97 -6.03 -2.05
C ILE A 293 -4.44 -4.72 -1.47
N ILE A 294 -5.21 -4.14 -0.55
CA ILE A 294 -4.85 -2.93 0.18
C ILE A 294 -4.94 -3.16 1.68
N ARG A 295 -4.37 -2.24 2.46
CA ARG A 295 -4.47 -2.19 3.91
C ARG A 295 -4.98 -0.81 4.32
N ILE A 296 -5.95 -0.79 5.21
CA ILE A 296 -6.49 0.46 5.76
C ILE A 296 -6.22 0.48 7.26
N ASP A 297 -5.66 1.58 7.75
CA ASP A 297 -5.30 1.76 9.15
C ASP A 297 -6.27 2.75 9.81
N TYR A 298 -6.73 2.40 11.03
CA TYR A 298 -7.73 3.14 11.78
C TYR A 298 -7.31 3.37 13.23
N ILE A 299 -7.85 4.44 13.84
CA ILE A 299 -7.90 4.59 15.31
C ILE A 299 -9.36 4.45 15.77
N LEU A 300 -9.60 3.52 16.67
CA LEU A 300 -10.88 3.36 17.36
C LEU A 300 -10.89 4.25 18.61
N THR A 301 -11.62 5.37 18.57
CA THR A 301 -11.85 6.24 19.72
C THR A 301 -13.19 5.91 20.36
N LYS A 302 -13.45 6.40 21.59
CA LYS A 302 -14.75 6.21 22.25
C LYS A 302 -15.66 7.42 22.04
N GLU A 303 -16.91 7.14 21.66
CA GLU A 303 -17.99 8.12 21.72
C GLU A 303 -18.50 8.26 23.18
N PRO A 304 -19.26 9.33 23.51
CA PRO A 304 -19.77 9.55 24.86
C PRO A 304 -20.65 8.43 25.42
N ASP A 305 -21.29 7.65 24.56
CA ASP A 305 -22.11 6.48 24.91
C ASP A 305 -21.29 5.19 25.09
N GLY A 306 -19.97 5.27 24.93
CA GLY A 306 -19.04 4.15 25.05
C GLY A 306 -18.86 3.32 23.78
N THR A 307 -19.59 3.62 22.70
CA THR A 307 -19.40 2.95 21.42
C THR A 307 -18.08 3.35 20.76
N ASP A 308 -17.56 2.47 19.89
CA ASP A 308 -16.34 2.76 19.14
C ASP A 308 -16.65 3.65 17.93
N LYS A 309 -15.88 4.74 17.79
CA LYS A 309 -15.83 5.55 16.59
C LYS A 309 -14.65 5.13 15.73
N ILE A 310 -14.91 4.78 14.51
CA ILE A 310 -13.90 4.33 13.55
C ILE A 310 -13.35 5.56 12.84
N ASN A 311 -12.07 5.88 13.03
CA ASN A 311 -11.42 7.01 12.38
C ASN A 311 -10.31 6.49 11.46
N LEU A 312 -10.37 6.83 10.18
CA LEU A 312 -9.33 6.49 9.21
C LEU A 312 -8.04 7.26 9.49
N ILE A 313 -6.91 6.59 9.34
CA ILE A 313 -5.56 7.18 9.36
C ILE A 313 -5.01 7.26 7.94
N GLU A 314 -4.88 6.11 7.27
CA GLU A 314 -4.27 6.00 5.95
C GLU A 314 -4.76 4.75 5.19
N VAL A 315 -4.52 4.76 3.88
CA VAL A 315 -4.76 3.62 2.99
C VAL A 315 -3.44 3.27 2.30
N ASN A 316 -3.00 2.02 2.48
CA ASN A 316 -1.78 1.49 1.88
C ASN A 316 -2.13 0.57 0.72
N THR A 317 -1.79 0.95 -0.49
CA THR A 317 -2.16 0.25 -1.73
C THR A 317 -1.15 -0.81 -2.17
N THR A 318 0.06 -0.80 -1.61
CA THR A 318 1.05 -1.88 -1.76
C THR A 318 1.51 -2.39 -0.39
N PRO A 319 0.64 -3.06 0.40
CA PRO A 319 0.98 -3.48 1.75
C PRO A 319 2.10 -4.51 1.76
N GLY A 320 2.87 -4.53 2.86
CA GLY A 320 3.96 -5.48 3.06
C GLY A 320 3.52 -6.95 2.94
N MET A 321 4.32 -7.76 2.26
CA MET A 321 4.04 -9.17 1.96
C MET A 321 5.14 -10.11 2.48
N THR A 322 5.93 -9.68 3.46
CA THR A 322 6.82 -10.60 4.18
C THR A 322 5.99 -11.55 5.06
N PRO A 323 6.48 -12.73 5.43
CA PRO A 323 5.73 -13.68 6.24
C PRO A 323 5.19 -13.12 7.57
N THR A 324 5.83 -12.07 8.10
CA THR A 324 5.47 -11.38 9.34
C THR A 324 4.69 -10.09 9.13
N SER A 325 4.42 -9.67 7.88
CA SER A 325 3.59 -8.50 7.59
C SER A 325 2.11 -8.74 7.94
N PHE A 326 1.34 -7.69 8.14
CA PHE A 326 -0.07 -7.75 8.53
C PHE A 326 -0.92 -8.61 7.59
N ILE A 327 -0.81 -8.41 6.26
CA ILE A 327 -1.62 -9.16 5.30
C ILE A 327 -1.43 -10.67 5.43
N PRO A 328 -0.20 -11.24 5.40
CA PRO A 328 0.00 -12.67 5.64
C PRO A 328 -0.47 -13.16 7.02
N GLN A 329 -0.37 -12.34 8.07
CA GLN A 329 -0.91 -12.68 9.39
C GLN A 329 -2.44 -12.79 9.36
N GLN A 330 -3.12 -11.81 8.74
CA GLN A 330 -4.57 -11.74 8.62
C GLN A 330 -5.13 -12.87 7.74
N VAL A 331 -4.45 -13.21 6.64
CA VAL A 331 -4.79 -14.36 5.79
C VAL A 331 -4.75 -15.67 6.59
N ARG A 332 -3.70 -15.89 7.37
CA ARG A 332 -3.61 -17.06 8.26
C ARG A 332 -4.71 -17.08 9.34
N ALA A 333 -5.00 -15.91 9.95
CA ALA A 333 -6.08 -15.79 10.93
C ALA A 333 -7.47 -16.05 10.32
N ALA A 334 -7.66 -15.78 9.02
CA ALA A 334 -8.86 -16.12 8.26
C ALA A 334 -8.91 -17.62 7.85
N ALA A 335 -7.96 -18.46 8.28
CA ALA A 335 -7.80 -19.84 7.85
C ALA A 335 -7.71 -20.01 6.32
N MET A 336 -7.07 -19.05 5.65
CA MET A 336 -6.82 -19.04 4.21
C MET A 336 -5.35 -19.36 3.92
N GLU A 337 -5.09 -19.84 2.70
CA GLU A 337 -3.73 -20.08 2.20
C GLU A 337 -3.22 -18.89 1.39
N MET A 338 -1.89 -18.67 1.43
CA MET A 338 -1.19 -17.61 0.69
C MET A 338 -0.81 -18.03 -0.76
N LYS A 339 -1.61 -18.89 -1.38
CA LYS A 339 -1.37 -19.35 -2.77
C LYS A 339 -2.38 -18.79 -3.73
#